data_3264b973cca55bd42f54245ba0063495
#
_entry.id   3264b973cca55bd42f54245ba0063495
#
_cell.length_a   1.000
_cell.length_b   1.000
_cell.length_c   1.000
_cell.angle_alpha   90.00
_cell.angle_beta   90.00
_cell.angle_gamma   90.00
#
_symmetry.space_group_name_H-M   'P 1'
#
loop_
_entity.id
_entity.type
_entity.pdbx_description
1 polymer ?
#
loop_
_entity_poly.entity_id
_entity_poly.type
_entity_poly.pdbx_seq_one_letter_code
_entity_poly.pdbx_strand_id
1 'polypeptide(L)'
;CFEPYTTNIYLRRTLAGEFVVVNKHLVDHLKNVGLWSKEMKDLMVKAGGSIQNIVDIPDDIKALYKTVWEISQKCIIDMAADRGRFIDQSQSMNLFIESPTMSKLSSMHMYAWKQGLKTGMYYLRSKAKARPIQFSLEPDCVACSA
;
A
#
# COMPACT_ATOMS: atom_id res chain seq x y z
N CYS A 1 8.95 -11.50 -6.23
CA CYS A 1 7.53 -11.21 -6.08
C CYS A 1 7.21 -9.81 -6.62
N PHE A 2 6.14 -9.67 -7.34
CA PHE A 2 5.65 -8.39 -7.84
C PHE A 2 4.45 -7.95 -7.00
N GLU A 3 4.61 -6.86 -6.24
CA GLU A 3 3.58 -6.35 -5.33
C GLU A 3 3.35 -4.86 -5.55
N PRO A 4 2.10 -4.38 -5.48
CA PRO A 4 1.81 -2.95 -5.33
C PRO A 4 2.30 -2.42 -3.98
N TYR A 5 2.44 -1.11 -3.86
CA TYR A 5 2.78 -0.49 -2.58
C TYR A 5 1.72 -0.76 -1.52
N THR A 6 2.15 -1.19 -0.33
CA THR A 6 1.25 -1.42 0.82
C THR A 6 0.80 -0.11 1.46
N THR A 7 1.59 0.95 1.33
CA THR A 7 1.31 2.30 1.84
C THR A 7 2.19 3.31 1.11
N ASN A 8 1.72 4.55 0.96
CA ASN A 8 2.49 5.63 0.36
C ASN A 8 3.41 6.37 1.35
N ILE A 9 3.25 6.12 2.65
CA ILE A 9 4.12 6.64 3.70
C ILE A 9 4.21 5.64 4.85
N TYR A 10 5.41 5.40 5.36
CA TYR A 10 5.64 4.53 6.51
C TYR A 10 6.89 4.91 7.29
N LEU A 11 6.94 4.47 8.53
CA LEU A 11 8.10 4.61 9.40
C LEU A 11 8.99 3.37 9.27
N ARG A 12 10.22 3.57 8.84
CA ARG A 12 11.24 2.52 8.81
C ARG A 12 12.10 2.63 10.05
N ARG A 13 12.07 1.59 10.88
CA ARG A 13 12.93 1.47 12.06
C ARG A 13 14.18 0.67 11.71
N THR A 14 15.34 1.23 12.05
CA THR A 14 16.64 0.57 11.90
C THR A 14 17.44 0.74 13.19
N LEU A 15 18.59 0.07 13.29
CA LEU A 15 19.50 0.26 14.42
C LEU A 15 20.03 1.70 14.52
N ALA A 16 20.06 2.44 13.41
CA ALA A 16 20.52 3.82 13.34
C ALA A 16 19.40 4.86 13.64
N GLY A 17 18.15 4.42 13.83
CA GLY A 17 17.03 5.31 14.14
C GLY A 17 15.76 5.02 13.34
N GLU A 18 14.82 5.95 13.44
CA GLU A 18 13.52 5.89 12.75
C GLU A 18 13.51 6.89 11.59
N PHE A 19 13.11 6.42 10.41
CA PHE A 19 13.09 7.20 9.19
C PHE A 19 11.71 7.16 8.56
N VAL A 20 11.16 8.32 8.25
CA VAL A 20 9.92 8.42 7.46
C VAL A 20 10.26 8.18 5.98
N VAL A 21 9.68 7.13 5.41
CA VAL A 21 9.83 6.80 3.99
C VAL A 21 8.53 7.10 3.28
N VAL A 22 8.62 7.84 2.18
CA VAL A 22 7.48 8.21 1.35
C VAL A 22 7.63 7.64 -0.07
N ASN A 23 6.52 7.40 -0.74
CA ASN A 23 6.52 7.08 -2.15
C ASN A 23 7.01 8.29 -2.95
N LYS A 24 8.26 8.19 -3.44
CA LYS A 24 8.93 9.28 -4.16
C LYS A 24 8.11 9.75 -5.37
N HIS A 25 7.54 8.82 -6.12
CA HIS A 25 6.77 9.15 -7.33
C HIS A 25 5.53 9.98 -6.99
N LEU A 26 4.83 9.64 -5.91
CA LEU A 26 3.69 10.43 -5.43
C LEU A 26 4.13 11.82 -4.98
N VAL A 27 5.23 11.92 -4.23
CA VAL A 27 5.76 13.22 -3.77
C VAL A 27 6.13 14.11 -4.94
N ASP A 28 6.84 13.58 -5.93
CA ASP A 28 7.23 14.33 -7.12
C ASP A 28 5.99 14.79 -7.91
N HIS A 29 4.96 13.92 -8.04
CA HIS A 29 3.71 14.29 -8.68
C HIS A 29 2.97 15.41 -7.92
N LEU A 30 2.83 15.27 -6.60
CA LEU A 30 2.19 16.30 -5.76
C LEU A 30 2.95 17.64 -5.77
N LYS A 31 4.30 17.61 -5.87
CA LYS A 31 5.11 18.82 -6.06
C LYS A 31 4.82 19.49 -7.39
N ASN A 32 4.72 18.72 -8.47
CA ASN A 32 4.46 19.25 -9.80
C ASN A 32 3.10 19.95 -9.91
N VAL A 33 2.10 19.47 -9.15
CA VAL A 33 0.77 20.10 -9.08
C VAL A 33 0.63 21.12 -7.92
N GLY A 34 1.73 21.38 -7.18
CA GLY A 34 1.75 22.40 -6.09
C GLY A 34 1.03 21.98 -4.81
N LEU A 35 0.72 20.69 -4.62
CA LEU A 35 -0.03 20.18 -3.46
C LEU A 35 0.85 19.61 -2.34
N TRP A 36 2.17 19.49 -2.57
CA TRP A 36 3.06 18.93 -1.55
C TRP A 36 3.37 19.97 -0.45
N SER A 37 2.92 19.69 0.77
CA SER A 37 3.17 20.50 1.96
C SER A 37 3.37 19.63 3.21
N LYS A 38 3.69 20.24 4.35
CA LYS A 38 3.75 19.56 5.65
C LYS A 38 2.37 19.03 6.03
N GLU A 39 1.34 19.84 5.83
CA GLU A 39 -0.05 19.49 6.11
C GLU A 39 -0.51 18.29 5.27
N MET A 40 -0.16 18.28 3.99
CA MET A 40 -0.44 17.13 3.10
C MET A 40 0.22 15.86 3.59
N LYS A 41 1.50 15.93 4.00
CA LYS A 41 2.20 14.80 4.60
C LYS A 41 1.49 14.29 5.86
N ASP A 42 1.05 15.20 6.75
CA ASP A 42 0.37 14.85 7.99
C ASP A 42 -1.01 14.21 7.73
N LEU A 43 -1.74 14.69 6.71
CA LEU A 43 -2.98 14.05 6.26
C LEU A 43 -2.75 12.63 5.76
N MET A 44 -1.70 12.40 4.96
CA MET A 44 -1.34 11.06 4.49
C MET A 44 -0.97 10.13 5.64
N VAL A 45 -0.25 10.63 6.64
CA VAL A 45 0.09 9.85 7.85
C VAL A 45 -1.17 9.48 8.62
N LYS A 46 -2.07 10.43 8.88
CA LYS A 46 -3.36 10.18 9.55
C LYS A 46 -4.23 9.17 8.80
N ALA A 47 -4.21 9.21 7.46
CA ALA A 47 -4.90 8.25 6.59
C ALA A 47 -4.19 6.88 6.48
N GLY A 48 -3.07 6.68 7.21
CA GLY A 48 -2.30 5.45 7.17
C GLY A 48 -1.63 5.16 5.82
N GLY A 49 -1.28 6.22 5.10
CA GLY A 49 -0.62 6.17 3.79
C GLY A 49 -1.54 6.04 2.60
N SER A 50 -2.86 6.02 2.81
CA SER A 50 -3.85 6.19 1.73
C SER A 50 -4.01 7.66 1.38
N ILE A 51 -4.30 7.94 0.10
CA ILE A 51 -4.64 9.28 -0.37
C ILE A 51 -6.09 9.39 -0.87
N GLN A 52 -6.85 8.28 -0.81
CA GLN A 52 -8.18 8.21 -1.43
C GLN A 52 -9.18 9.18 -0.81
N ASN A 53 -9.09 9.42 0.50
CA ASN A 53 -10.01 10.28 1.25
C ASN A 53 -9.51 11.73 1.40
N ILE A 54 -8.40 12.12 0.78
CA ILE A 54 -7.88 13.49 0.82
C ILE A 54 -8.56 14.27 -0.30
N VAL A 55 -9.37 15.27 0.07
CA VAL A 55 -10.23 16.01 -0.87
C VAL A 55 -9.41 16.77 -1.91
N ASP A 56 -8.32 17.39 -1.49
CA ASP A 56 -7.50 18.30 -2.32
C ASP A 56 -6.73 17.57 -3.44
N ILE A 57 -6.62 16.25 -3.39
CA ILE A 57 -5.88 15.47 -4.40
C ILE A 57 -6.83 15.14 -5.55
N PRO A 58 -6.45 15.42 -6.82
CA PRO A 58 -7.19 15.05 -8.01
C PRO A 58 -7.43 13.54 -8.14
N ASP A 59 -8.54 13.13 -8.75
CA ASP A 59 -8.95 11.74 -8.86
C ASP A 59 -8.03 10.90 -9.74
N ASP A 60 -7.39 11.48 -10.73
CA ASP A 60 -6.38 10.83 -11.57
C ASP A 60 -5.15 10.42 -10.74
N ILE A 61 -4.68 11.30 -9.86
CA ILE A 61 -3.59 10.99 -8.91
C ILE A 61 -4.04 9.92 -7.91
N LYS A 62 -5.26 10.04 -7.36
CA LYS A 62 -5.82 8.99 -6.47
C LYS A 62 -5.89 7.63 -7.16
N ALA A 63 -6.32 7.58 -8.41
CA ALA A 63 -6.40 6.34 -9.16
C ALA A 63 -5.05 5.68 -9.38
N LEU A 64 -3.99 6.48 -9.61
CA LEU A 64 -2.63 6.01 -9.88
C LEU A 64 -1.92 5.50 -8.61
N TYR A 65 -2.11 6.15 -7.46
CA TYR A 65 -1.38 5.86 -6.22
C TYR A 65 -2.20 5.10 -5.18
N LYS A 66 -3.07 4.20 -5.66
CA LYS A 66 -3.77 3.24 -4.79
C LYS A 66 -2.78 2.34 -4.07
N THR A 67 -3.04 2.11 -2.79
CA THR A 67 -2.34 1.07 -2.03
C THR A 67 -2.86 -0.32 -2.41
N VAL A 68 -2.12 -1.35 -2.08
CA VAL A 68 -2.51 -2.74 -2.34
C VAL A 68 -3.86 -3.12 -1.72
N TRP A 69 -4.25 -2.46 -0.63
CA TRP A 69 -5.53 -2.65 0.06
C TRP A 69 -6.72 -2.08 -0.71
N GLU A 70 -6.47 -1.14 -1.60
CA GLU A 70 -7.44 -0.41 -2.43
C GLU A 70 -7.54 -0.97 -3.84
N ILE A 71 -6.60 -1.86 -4.21
CA ILE A 71 -6.58 -2.55 -5.49
C ILE A 71 -7.32 -3.88 -5.37
N SER A 72 -8.17 -4.21 -6.35
CA SER A 72 -8.79 -5.53 -6.41
C SER A 72 -7.73 -6.63 -6.54
N GLN A 73 -7.78 -7.63 -5.66
CA GLN A 73 -6.86 -8.76 -5.71
C GLN A 73 -7.03 -9.60 -7.00
N LYS A 74 -8.20 -9.52 -7.62
CA LYS A 74 -8.43 -10.08 -8.95
C LYS A 74 -7.44 -9.53 -9.98
N CYS A 75 -7.16 -8.22 -9.97
CA CYS A 75 -6.18 -7.60 -10.87
C CYS A 75 -4.77 -8.17 -10.67
N ILE A 76 -4.37 -8.46 -9.43
CA ILE A 76 -3.07 -9.06 -9.13
C ILE A 76 -2.98 -10.47 -9.70
N ILE A 77 -4.04 -11.25 -9.57
CA ILE A 77 -4.14 -12.61 -10.13
C ILE A 77 -4.11 -12.56 -11.66
N ASP A 78 -4.87 -11.66 -12.28
CA ASP A 78 -4.92 -11.50 -13.74
C ASP A 78 -3.52 -11.13 -14.30
N MET A 79 -2.83 -10.16 -13.67
CA MET A 79 -1.47 -9.79 -14.03
C MET A 79 -0.49 -10.96 -13.88
N ALA A 80 -0.65 -11.80 -12.86
CA ALA A 80 0.17 -12.99 -12.69
C ALA A 80 -0.11 -14.05 -13.76
N ALA A 81 -1.38 -14.23 -14.14
CA ALA A 81 -1.78 -15.14 -15.21
C ALA A 81 -1.22 -14.70 -16.56
N ASP A 82 -1.27 -13.40 -16.88
CA ASP A 82 -0.71 -12.84 -18.11
C ASP A 82 0.81 -13.05 -18.21
N ARG A 83 1.53 -12.85 -17.11
CA ARG A 83 2.97 -13.14 -17.06
C ARG A 83 3.27 -14.63 -17.12
N GLY A 84 2.38 -15.46 -16.59
CA GLY A 84 2.58 -16.91 -16.44
C GLY A 84 2.91 -17.64 -17.72
N ARG A 85 2.42 -17.15 -18.86
CA ARG A 85 2.71 -17.71 -20.19
C ARG A 85 4.18 -17.52 -20.65
N PHE A 86 4.92 -16.64 -19.99
CA PHE A 86 6.32 -16.32 -20.29
C PHE A 86 7.27 -16.79 -19.18
N ILE A 87 6.79 -17.53 -18.20
CA ILE A 87 7.56 -17.96 -17.02
C ILE A 87 7.39 -19.47 -16.85
N ASP A 88 8.49 -20.21 -16.83
CA ASP A 88 8.46 -21.67 -16.67
C ASP A 88 8.11 -22.10 -15.25
N GLN A 89 8.51 -21.31 -14.27
CA GLN A 89 8.30 -21.60 -12.85
C GLN A 89 6.97 -20.99 -12.32
N SER A 90 6.61 -21.39 -11.11
CA SER A 90 5.57 -20.71 -10.35
C SER A 90 6.02 -19.31 -9.92
N GLN A 91 5.05 -18.43 -9.67
CA GLN A 91 5.31 -17.06 -9.23
C GLN A 91 5.06 -16.94 -7.71
N SER A 92 5.97 -16.26 -7.00
CA SER A 92 5.76 -15.86 -5.60
C SER A 92 4.76 -14.70 -5.55
N MET A 93 3.47 -15.02 -5.58
CA MET A 93 2.39 -14.04 -5.58
C MET A 93 1.82 -13.89 -4.17
N ASN A 94 1.87 -12.69 -3.61
CA ASN A 94 1.22 -12.37 -2.35
C ASN A 94 -0.15 -11.73 -2.61
N LEU A 95 -1.13 -12.13 -1.81
CA LEU A 95 -2.48 -11.59 -1.85
C LEU A 95 -2.81 -10.88 -0.54
N PHE A 96 -3.62 -9.84 -0.62
CA PHE A 96 -3.87 -8.91 0.47
C PHE A 96 -5.38 -8.83 0.75
N ILE A 97 -5.80 -9.25 1.93
CA ILE A 97 -7.19 -9.19 2.36
C ILE A 97 -7.25 -8.56 3.75
N GLU A 98 -7.92 -7.44 3.89
CA GLU A 98 -8.06 -6.75 5.17
C GLU A 98 -8.75 -7.64 6.21
N SER A 99 -9.83 -8.31 5.82
CA SER A 99 -10.60 -9.23 6.67
C SER A 99 -10.83 -10.55 5.92
N PRO A 100 -9.91 -11.53 6.05
CA PRO A 100 -10.00 -12.80 5.36
C PRO A 100 -11.15 -13.65 5.91
N THR A 101 -11.89 -14.29 5.01
CA THR A 101 -12.87 -15.33 5.32
C THR A 101 -12.62 -16.55 4.44
N MET A 102 -13.06 -17.72 4.88
CA MET A 102 -12.89 -18.96 4.10
C MET A 102 -13.50 -18.84 2.69
N SER A 103 -14.66 -18.20 2.57
CA SER A 103 -15.32 -17.98 1.28
C SER A 103 -14.47 -17.11 0.34
N LYS A 104 -13.92 -15.98 0.85
CA LYS A 104 -13.04 -15.10 0.05
C LYS A 104 -11.76 -15.84 -0.38
N LEU A 105 -11.15 -16.60 0.54
CA LEU A 105 -9.93 -17.37 0.23
C LEU A 105 -10.20 -18.43 -0.82
N SER A 106 -11.25 -19.24 -0.63
CA SER A 106 -11.63 -20.27 -1.59
C SER A 106 -11.93 -19.68 -2.98
N SER A 107 -12.67 -18.56 -3.03
CA SER A 107 -12.95 -17.87 -4.29
C SER A 107 -11.69 -17.39 -5.00
N MET A 108 -10.73 -16.84 -4.25
CA MET A 108 -9.46 -16.38 -4.82
C MET A 108 -8.61 -17.54 -5.34
N HIS A 109 -8.49 -18.63 -4.58
CA HIS A 109 -7.77 -19.82 -5.03
C HIS A 109 -8.40 -20.44 -6.27
N MET A 110 -9.73 -20.59 -6.28
CA MET A 110 -10.45 -21.13 -7.45
C MET A 110 -10.32 -20.21 -8.67
N TYR A 111 -10.32 -18.89 -8.44
CA TYR A 111 -10.09 -17.93 -9.53
C TYR A 111 -8.66 -18.08 -10.10
N ALA A 112 -7.64 -18.10 -9.25
CA ALA A 112 -6.23 -18.27 -9.65
C ALA A 112 -6.03 -19.59 -10.43
N TRP A 113 -6.64 -20.70 -9.97
CA TRP A 113 -6.61 -21.97 -10.65
C TRP A 113 -7.28 -21.90 -12.05
N LYS A 114 -8.46 -21.27 -12.14
CA LYS A 114 -9.17 -21.08 -13.43
C LYS A 114 -8.38 -20.22 -14.41
N GLN A 115 -7.58 -19.28 -13.93
CA GLN A 115 -6.67 -18.48 -14.74
C GLN A 115 -5.39 -19.22 -15.15
N GLY A 116 -5.22 -20.48 -14.76
CA GLY A 116 -4.08 -21.31 -15.13
C GLY A 116 -2.79 -21.06 -14.35
N LEU A 117 -2.88 -20.44 -13.18
CA LEU A 117 -1.71 -20.26 -12.32
C LEU A 117 -1.23 -21.61 -11.77
N LYS A 118 0.09 -21.84 -11.81
CA LYS A 118 0.74 -23.07 -11.28
C LYS A 118 0.65 -23.16 -9.75
N THR A 119 0.66 -22.00 -9.06
CA THR A 119 0.42 -21.84 -7.62
C THR A 119 -0.52 -20.69 -7.37
N GLY A 120 -1.45 -20.85 -6.44
CA GLY A 120 -2.50 -19.85 -6.22
C GLY A 120 -2.04 -18.64 -5.41
N MET A 121 -1.14 -18.84 -4.41
CA MET A 121 -0.71 -17.79 -3.51
C MET A 121 0.53 -18.25 -2.74
N TYR A 122 1.47 -17.32 -2.48
CA TYR A 122 2.61 -17.56 -1.61
C TYR A 122 2.31 -17.12 -0.17
N TYR A 123 2.05 -15.82 0.05
CA TYR A 123 1.59 -15.31 1.34
C TYR A 123 0.21 -14.67 1.23
N LEU A 124 -0.62 -14.95 2.23
CA LEU A 124 -1.77 -14.13 2.53
C LEU A 124 -1.35 -13.04 3.53
N ARG A 125 -1.51 -11.79 3.14
CA ARG A 125 -1.31 -10.63 3.99
C ARG A 125 -2.66 -10.12 4.49
N SER A 126 -2.82 -9.97 5.78
CA SER A 126 -3.98 -9.34 6.41
C SER A 126 -3.58 -8.05 7.08
N LYS A 127 -4.53 -7.12 7.21
CA LYS A 127 -4.28 -5.86 7.91
C LYS A 127 -4.34 -6.09 9.42
N ALA A 128 -3.34 -5.59 10.14
CA ALA A 128 -3.35 -5.67 11.60
C ALA A 128 -4.56 -4.91 12.16
N LYS A 129 -5.27 -5.50 13.13
CA LYS A 129 -6.42 -4.87 13.79
C LYS A 129 -6.03 -3.64 14.61
N ALA A 130 -4.83 -3.61 15.16
CA ALA A 130 -4.27 -2.45 15.84
C ALA A 130 -3.14 -1.89 15.00
N ARG A 131 -3.16 -0.58 14.73
CA ARG A 131 -2.06 0.13 14.09
C ARG A 131 -1.14 0.68 15.16
N PRO A 132 0.06 0.17 15.40
CA PRO A 132 1.00 0.73 16.36
C PRO A 132 1.78 1.91 15.77
N ILE A 133 1.24 2.62 14.78
CA ILE A 133 1.86 3.83 14.28
C ILE A 133 1.15 5.03 14.92
N GLN A 134 1.44 5.26 16.17
CA GLN A 134 1.33 6.60 16.72
C GLN A 134 2.60 7.32 16.29
N PHE A 135 2.52 8.12 15.22
CA PHE A 135 3.43 9.23 15.10
C PHE A 135 3.10 10.14 16.27
N SER A 136 3.95 10.22 17.27
CA SER A 136 3.97 11.37 18.15
C SER A 136 4.34 12.55 17.23
N LEU A 137 3.33 13.31 16.83
CA LEU A 137 3.54 14.69 16.41
C LEU A 137 4.12 15.34 17.66
N GLU A 138 5.43 15.54 17.71
CA GLU A 138 6.02 16.36 18.74
C GLU A 138 5.28 17.71 18.69
N PRO A 139 4.56 18.09 19.76
CA PRO A 139 4.12 19.46 19.84
C PRO A 139 5.38 20.31 19.80
N ASP A 140 5.41 21.29 18.88
CA ASP A 140 6.46 22.30 18.83
C ASP A 140 6.75 22.72 20.27
N CYS A 141 7.99 22.49 20.70
CA CYS A 141 8.39 22.76 22.08
C CYS A 141 8.39 24.29 22.28
N VAL A 142 7.27 24.85 22.76
CA VAL A 142 7.10 26.29 23.05
C VAL A 142 7.92 26.71 24.29
N ALA A 143 8.70 25.81 24.88
CA ALA A 143 9.38 26.03 26.17
C ALA A 143 10.88 26.41 26.05
N CYS A 144 11.42 26.68 24.87
CA CYS A 144 12.83 27.09 24.71
C CYS A 144 13.01 28.54 24.29
N SER A 145 12.08 29.43 24.64
CA SER A 145 12.27 30.89 24.52
C SER A 145 11.92 31.57 25.84
N ALA A 146 12.83 31.41 26.82
CA ALA A 146 12.96 32.31 27.98
C ALA A 146 14.45 32.42 28.30
#